data_994ef7b94e50f073b608dd4c65c07e9a
#
_entry.id   994ef7b94e50f073b608dd4c65c07e9a
#
_cell.length_a   1.000
_cell.length_b   1.000
_cell.length_c   1.000
_cell.angle_alpha   90.00
_cell.angle_beta   90.00
_cell.angle_gamma   90.00
#
_symmetry.space_group_name_H-M   'P 1'
#
loop_
_entity.id
_entity.type
_entity.pdbx_description
1 polymer ?
#
loop_
_entity_poly.entity_id
_entity_poly.type
_entity_poly.pdbx_seq_one_letter_code
_entity_poly.pdbx_strand_id
1 'polypeptide(L)'
;MLLFSLFIAFIWIPTIKRERIPFHVNFLAIFKALMTTILMSIVLAAGVAAILSSVDFLLFSIDYRVTLQALNIIGFLFATIYFLSLVPNYSQENPEVLARASEVPRFLEVLLVFIIIPIVAIYTFVLAAYVAINIGGDFWTNNLLEPLLVSYAIIVTVVYLLVCTIQHKYSELFQKIFPKIMLAVVLFQTVASVLRIQDYGITHGRYYVILFGIFSTITAIIFSFYQKNKSGLIAPILIVLSLISVAPFVNAFTVSRHSQENIQKISFHSLNYLT
;
A
#
# COMPACT_ATOMS: atom_id res chain seq x y z
N MET A 1 8.02 -1.89 9.69
CA MET A 1 7.59 -0.48 9.57
C MET A 1 8.72 0.48 9.21
N LEU A 2 9.89 0.46 9.88
CA LEU A 2 11.01 1.36 9.56
C LEU A 2 11.48 1.27 8.10
N LEU A 3 11.69 0.06 7.57
CA LEU A 3 12.06 -0.13 6.16
C LEU A 3 11.01 0.42 5.19
N PHE A 4 9.74 0.27 5.54
CA PHE A 4 8.63 0.84 4.76
C PHE A 4 8.68 2.38 4.78
N SER A 5 8.89 2.99 5.95
CA SER A 5 9.04 4.45 6.07
C SER A 5 10.23 4.97 5.25
N LEU A 6 11.37 4.26 5.28
CA LEU A 6 12.55 4.61 4.49
C LEU A 6 12.28 4.49 2.99
N PHE A 7 11.52 3.47 2.56
CA PHE A 7 11.14 3.33 1.16
C PHE A 7 10.22 4.46 0.69
N ILE A 8 9.23 4.84 1.49
CA ILE A 8 8.37 6.00 1.18
C ILE A 8 9.18 7.31 1.18
N ALA A 9 10.12 7.48 2.12
CA ALA A 9 11.02 8.62 2.14
C ALA A 9 11.90 8.67 0.88
N PHE A 10 12.41 7.55 0.41
CA PHE A 10 13.18 7.44 -0.83
C PHE A 10 12.37 7.93 -2.04
N ILE A 11 11.07 7.62 -2.11
CA ILE A 11 10.19 8.12 -3.18
C ILE A 11 9.92 9.63 -3.02
N TRP A 12 9.79 10.12 -1.79
CA TRP A 12 9.34 11.48 -1.51
C TRP A 12 10.45 12.54 -1.54
N ILE A 13 11.64 12.23 -0.99
CA ILE A 13 12.75 13.18 -0.83
C ILE A 13 13.11 13.91 -2.15
N PRO A 14 13.19 13.25 -3.33
CA PRO A 14 13.50 13.94 -4.58
C PRO A 14 12.47 15.02 -4.97
N THR A 15 11.25 14.94 -4.43
CA THR A 15 10.16 15.88 -4.76
C THR A 15 10.12 17.11 -3.87
N ILE A 16 10.85 17.12 -2.71
CA ILE A 16 10.80 18.21 -1.70
C ILE A 16 11.46 19.50 -2.22
N LYS A 17 12.66 19.38 -2.78
CA LYS A 17 13.50 20.54 -3.17
C LYS A 17 13.25 21.05 -4.59
N ARG A 18 12.44 20.33 -5.36
CA ARG A 18 12.21 20.62 -6.77
C ARG A 18 10.72 20.71 -7.03
N GLU A 19 10.18 21.91 -7.06
CA GLU A 19 8.79 22.20 -7.48
C GLU A 19 8.45 21.64 -8.88
N ARG A 20 9.48 21.25 -9.65
CA ARG A 20 9.36 20.72 -11.01
C ARG A 20 8.99 19.24 -11.10
N ILE A 21 9.13 18.46 -10.01
CA ILE A 21 8.87 17.02 -10.03
C ILE A 21 7.70 16.70 -9.11
N PRO A 22 6.49 16.54 -9.64
CA PRO A 22 5.33 16.13 -8.86
C PRO A 22 5.54 14.73 -8.26
N PHE A 23 5.04 14.50 -7.06
CA PHE A 23 5.18 13.22 -6.36
C PHE A 23 4.64 12.03 -7.17
N HIS A 24 3.49 12.18 -7.82
CA HIS A 24 2.89 11.12 -8.63
C HIS A 24 3.76 10.71 -9.84
N VAL A 25 4.54 11.65 -10.41
CA VAL A 25 5.49 11.35 -11.50
C VAL A 25 6.65 10.50 -10.98
N ASN A 26 7.24 10.88 -9.83
CA ASN A 26 8.30 10.10 -9.21
C ASN A 26 7.80 8.73 -8.74
N PHE A 27 6.61 8.67 -8.17
CA PHE A 27 5.96 7.41 -7.78
C PHE A 27 5.79 6.47 -8.98
N LEU A 28 5.29 6.99 -10.11
CA LEU A 28 5.16 6.23 -11.35
C LEU A 28 6.51 5.71 -11.88
N ALA A 29 7.55 6.56 -11.85
CA ALA A 29 8.89 6.17 -12.29
C ALA A 29 9.46 5.03 -11.45
N ILE A 30 9.36 5.13 -10.12
CA ILE A 30 9.82 4.09 -9.19
C ILE A 30 8.96 2.83 -9.30
N PHE A 31 7.66 2.95 -9.49
CA PHE A 31 6.78 1.82 -9.74
C PHE A 31 7.16 1.06 -11.02
N LYS A 32 7.43 1.77 -12.12
CA LYS A 32 7.95 1.17 -13.37
C LYS A 32 9.27 0.43 -13.13
N ALA A 33 10.21 1.08 -12.45
CA ALA A 33 11.51 0.49 -12.13
C ALA A 33 11.33 -0.81 -11.30
N LEU A 34 10.46 -0.79 -10.30
CA LEU A 34 10.18 -1.95 -9.46
C LEU A 34 9.56 -3.10 -10.26
N MET A 35 8.53 -2.83 -11.07
CA MET A 35 7.87 -3.86 -11.89
C MET A 35 8.83 -4.46 -12.90
N THR A 36 9.65 -3.64 -13.56
CA THR A 36 10.67 -4.13 -14.51
C THR A 36 11.72 -4.99 -13.78
N THR A 37 12.16 -4.57 -12.61
CA THR A 37 13.14 -5.33 -11.81
C THR A 37 12.59 -6.69 -11.40
N ILE A 38 11.35 -6.74 -10.90
CA ILE A 38 10.70 -7.99 -10.51
C ILE A 38 10.63 -8.94 -11.72
N LEU A 39 10.16 -8.45 -12.87
CA LEU A 39 10.06 -9.26 -14.08
C LEU A 39 11.42 -9.83 -14.50
N MET A 40 12.46 -8.98 -14.58
CA MET A 40 13.79 -9.40 -14.97
C MET A 40 14.42 -10.37 -13.98
N SER A 41 14.22 -10.14 -12.68
CA SER A 41 14.71 -11.03 -11.63
C SER A 41 14.03 -12.41 -11.67
N ILE A 42 12.72 -12.48 -11.94
CA ILE A 42 12.00 -13.74 -12.11
C ILE A 42 12.54 -14.52 -13.31
N VAL A 43 12.73 -13.85 -14.47
CA VAL A 43 13.27 -14.50 -15.68
C VAL A 43 14.68 -15.04 -15.43
N LEU A 44 15.55 -14.24 -14.80
CA LEU A 44 16.90 -14.66 -14.46
C LEU A 44 16.91 -15.83 -13.45
N ALA A 45 16.09 -15.76 -12.41
CA ALA A 45 15.96 -16.82 -11.42
C ALA A 45 15.46 -18.14 -12.03
N ALA A 46 14.45 -18.07 -12.89
CA ALA A 46 13.94 -19.24 -13.61
C ALA A 46 15.00 -19.85 -14.52
N GLY A 47 15.76 -19.02 -15.26
CA GLY A 47 16.85 -19.48 -16.11
C GLY A 47 17.97 -20.17 -15.32
N VAL A 48 18.43 -19.57 -14.23
CA VAL A 48 19.49 -20.14 -13.37
C VAL A 48 18.98 -21.44 -12.70
N ALA A 49 17.75 -21.46 -12.20
CA ALA A 49 17.16 -22.65 -11.61
C ALA A 49 17.06 -23.80 -12.62
N ALA A 50 16.66 -23.50 -13.87
CA ALA A 50 16.58 -24.50 -14.94
C ALA A 50 17.98 -25.06 -15.30
N ILE A 51 19.01 -24.20 -15.36
CA ILE A 51 20.39 -24.64 -15.61
C ILE A 51 20.88 -25.54 -14.48
N LEU A 52 20.74 -25.12 -13.21
CA LEU A 52 21.18 -25.91 -12.07
C LEU A 52 20.44 -27.24 -11.97
N SER A 53 19.14 -27.26 -12.22
CA SER A 53 18.35 -28.50 -12.28
C SER A 53 18.80 -29.43 -13.43
N SER A 54 19.17 -28.86 -14.56
CA SER A 54 19.69 -29.64 -15.69
C SER A 54 21.06 -30.27 -15.37
N VAL A 55 21.93 -29.51 -14.71
CA VAL A 55 23.27 -30.03 -14.26
C VAL A 55 23.08 -31.13 -13.22
N ASP A 56 22.18 -30.94 -12.24
CA ASP A 56 21.84 -31.92 -11.21
C ASP A 56 21.33 -33.23 -11.80
N PHE A 57 20.49 -33.13 -12.81
CA PHE A 57 19.88 -34.30 -13.46
C PHE A 57 20.84 -35.02 -14.44
N LEU A 58 21.66 -34.27 -15.21
CA LEU A 58 22.42 -34.82 -16.34
C LEU A 58 23.89 -35.10 -16.00
N LEU A 59 24.49 -34.36 -15.07
CA LEU A 59 25.96 -34.41 -14.87
C LEU A 59 26.33 -34.95 -13.47
N PHE A 60 25.95 -34.27 -12.42
CA PHE A 60 26.23 -34.64 -11.03
C PHE A 60 25.25 -33.97 -10.07
N SER A 61 25.03 -34.60 -8.93
CA SER A 61 24.11 -34.08 -7.91
C SER A 61 24.60 -32.77 -7.32
N ILE A 62 23.73 -31.75 -7.37
CA ILE A 62 23.97 -30.44 -6.79
C ILE A 62 23.24 -30.34 -5.45
N ASP A 63 23.94 -29.89 -4.39
CA ASP A 63 23.28 -29.60 -3.11
C ASP A 63 22.23 -28.48 -3.32
N TYR A 64 21.02 -28.71 -2.81
CA TYR A 64 19.92 -27.73 -2.82
C TYR A 64 20.34 -26.34 -2.32
N ARG A 65 21.30 -26.29 -1.40
CA ARG A 65 21.88 -25.05 -0.87
C ARG A 65 22.50 -24.16 -1.96
N VAL A 66 23.10 -24.74 -2.98
CA VAL A 66 23.68 -24.00 -4.11
C VAL A 66 22.62 -23.26 -4.88
N THR A 67 21.49 -23.93 -5.15
CA THR A 67 20.34 -23.32 -5.81
C THR A 67 19.76 -22.18 -4.97
N LEU A 68 19.60 -22.37 -3.65
CA LEU A 68 19.13 -21.30 -2.77
C LEU A 68 20.10 -20.11 -2.73
N GLN A 69 21.40 -20.35 -2.68
CA GLN A 69 22.40 -19.28 -2.69
C GLN A 69 22.36 -18.50 -4.01
N ALA A 70 22.25 -19.18 -5.15
CA ALA A 70 22.12 -18.53 -6.44
C ALA A 70 20.86 -17.64 -6.51
N LEU A 71 19.71 -18.14 -6.04
CA LEU A 71 18.47 -17.35 -5.98
C LEU A 71 18.58 -16.16 -5.02
N ASN A 72 19.27 -16.33 -3.88
CA ASN A 72 19.52 -15.22 -2.96
C ASN A 72 20.40 -14.13 -3.59
N ILE A 73 21.45 -14.50 -4.35
CA ILE A 73 22.29 -13.55 -5.08
C ILE A 73 21.44 -12.77 -6.10
N ILE A 74 20.55 -13.44 -6.81
CA ILE A 74 19.64 -12.78 -7.76
C ILE A 74 18.71 -11.82 -7.04
N GLY A 75 18.07 -12.26 -5.94
CA GLY A 75 17.11 -11.45 -5.19
C GLY A 75 17.72 -10.25 -4.48
N PHE A 76 18.86 -10.43 -3.82
CA PHE A 76 19.46 -9.38 -2.99
C PHE A 76 20.50 -8.53 -3.73
N LEU A 77 21.30 -9.11 -4.62
CA LEU A 77 22.34 -8.37 -5.30
C LEU A 77 21.86 -7.85 -6.67
N PHE A 78 21.46 -8.75 -7.57
CA PHE A 78 21.05 -8.36 -8.92
C PHE A 78 19.81 -7.45 -8.88
N ALA A 79 18.74 -7.86 -8.18
CA ALA A 79 17.49 -7.08 -8.15
C ALA A 79 17.73 -5.69 -7.55
N THR A 80 18.52 -5.56 -6.49
CA THR A 80 18.81 -4.27 -5.86
C THR A 80 19.61 -3.36 -6.79
N ILE A 81 20.67 -3.86 -7.40
CA ILE A 81 21.52 -3.06 -8.31
C ILE A 81 20.71 -2.66 -9.54
N TYR A 82 19.98 -3.60 -10.12
CA TYR A 82 19.17 -3.34 -11.31
C TYR A 82 18.04 -2.34 -11.03
N PHE A 83 17.34 -2.45 -9.89
CA PHE A 83 16.35 -1.47 -9.46
C PHE A 83 16.96 -0.07 -9.36
N LEU A 84 18.08 0.08 -8.66
CA LEU A 84 18.73 1.37 -8.49
C LEU A 84 19.22 1.96 -9.82
N SER A 85 19.60 1.14 -10.78
CA SER A 85 20.01 1.60 -12.12
C SER A 85 18.86 2.17 -12.94
N LEU A 86 17.62 1.73 -12.66
CA LEU A 86 16.41 2.20 -13.34
C LEU A 86 15.79 3.45 -12.68
N VAL A 87 16.18 3.77 -11.44
CA VAL A 87 15.68 4.96 -10.75
C VAL A 87 16.24 6.22 -11.42
N PRO A 88 15.39 7.19 -11.81
CA PRO A 88 15.84 8.40 -12.47
C PRO A 88 16.75 9.25 -11.59
N ASN A 89 17.87 9.70 -12.14
CA ASN A 89 18.73 10.66 -11.45
C ASN A 89 18.32 12.09 -11.79
N TYR A 90 17.60 12.72 -10.88
CA TYR A 90 17.12 14.09 -11.04
C TYR A 90 18.18 15.17 -10.68
N SER A 91 19.41 14.81 -10.32
CA SER A 91 20.47 15.76 -9.96
C SER A 91 20.90 16.63 -11.15
N GLN A 92 20.80 16.09 -12.35
CA GLN A 92 21.03 16.84 -13.56
C GLN A 92 19.72 17.49 -14.01
N GLU A 93 19.75 18.81 -14.28
CA GLU A 93 18.61 19.56 -14.85
C GLU A 93 18.39 19.21 -16.33
N ASN A 94 18.23 17.94 -16.62
CA ASN A 94 17.98 17.50 -17.97
C ASN A 94 16.46 17.30 -18.16
N PRO A 95 15.78 18.11 -18.99
CA PRO A 95 14.35 17.97 -19.26
C PRO A 95 13.96 16.61 -19.83
N GLU A 96 14.86 15.91 -20.51
CA GLU A 96 14.62 14.57 -21.03
C GLU A 96 14.42 13.52 -19.93
N VAL A 97 15.13 13.66 -18.78
CA VAL A 97 14.98 12.74 -17.66
C VAL A 97 13.57 12.85 -17.06
N LEU A 98 13.07 14.07 -16.96
CA LEU A 98 11.71 14.31 -16.46
C LEU A 98 10.66 13.81 -17.46
N ALA A 99 10.86 14.05 -18.75
CA ALA A 99 9.97 13.55 -19.80
C ALA A 99 9.89 12.01 -19.78
N ARG A 100 11.02 11.32 -19.72
CA ARG A 100 11.07 9.84 -19.62
C ARG A 100 10.45 9.31 -18.32
N ALA A 101 10.62 10.02 -17.21
CA ALA A 101 10.02 9.64 -15.93
C ALA A 101 8.49 9.73 -15.99
N SER A 102 7.94 10.76 -16.65
CA SER A 102 6.50 10.98 -16.80
C SER A 102 5.85 10.16 -17.91
N GLU A 103 6.64 9.57 -18.82
CA GLU A 103 6.15 8.75 -19.92
C GLU A 103 5.50 7.45 -19.38
N VAL A 104 4.25 7.21 -19.79
CA VAL A 104 3.50 6.00 -19.42
C VAL A 104 3.62 5.01 -20.57
N PRO A 105 4.22 3.82 -20.39
CA PRO A 105 4.23 2.79 -21.41
C PRO A 105 2.78 2.42 -21.80
N ARG A 106 2.52 2.25 -23.11
CA ARG A 106 1.19 1.94 -23.62
C ARG A 106 0.55 0.71 -22.96
N PHE A 107 1.36 -0.29 -22.66
CA PHE A 107 0.90 -1.48 -21.94
C PHE A 107 0.34 -1.11 -20.55
N LEU A 108 1.04 -0.26 -19.79
CA LEU A 108 0.61 0.18 -18.46
C LEU A 108 -0.63 1.06 -18.54
N GLU A 109 -0.73 1.92 -19.54
CA GLU A 109 -1.93 2.72 -19.79
C GLU A 109 -3.16 1.83 -20.04
N VAL A 110 -3.04 0.85 -20.95
CA VAL A 110 -4.13 -0.09 -21.27
C VAL A 110 -4.50 -0.91 -20.02
N LEU A 111 -3.52 -1.41 -19.29
CA LEU A 111 -3.74 -2.18 -18.07
C LEU A 111 -4.51 -1.37 -17.01
N LEU A 112 -4.08 -0.14 -16.75
CA LEU A 112 -4.69 0.71 -15.73
C LEU A 112 -6.10 1.16 -16.15
N VAL A 113 -6.25 1.67 -17.37
CA VAL A 113 -7.49 2.32 -17.83
C VAL A 113 -8.58 1.33 -18.17
N PHE A 114 -8.25 0.23 -18.86
CA PHE A 114 -9.24 -0.70 -19.40
C PHE A 114 -9.42 -1.99 -18.60
N ILE A 115 -8.50 -2.29 -17.66
CA ILE A 115 -8.59 -3.49 -16.84
C ILE A 115 -8.76 -3.10 -15.36
N ILE A 116 -7.83 -2.36 -14.78
CA ILE A 116 -7.82 -2.11 -13.33
C ILE A 116 -8.95 -1.17 -12.92
N ILE A 117 -9.17 -0.05 -13.62
CA ILE A 117 -10.28 0.88 -13.28
C ILE A 117 -11.64 0.17 -13.32
N PRO A 118 -12.03 -0.60 -14.37
CA PRO A 118 -13.27 -1.34 -14.36
C PRO A 118 -13.37 -2.38 -13.24
N ILE A 119 -12.29 -3.10 -12.94
CA ILE A 119 -12.27 -4.07 -11.83
C ILE A 119 -12.51 -3.37 -10.50
N VAL A 120 -11.85 -2.24 -10.25
CA VAL A 120 -12.04 -1.44 -9.03
C VAL A 120 -13.47 -0.89 -8.96
N ALA A 121 -14.06 -0.51 -10.11
CA ALA A 121 -15.45 -0.06 -10.16
C ALA A 121 -16.43 -1.18 -9.78
N ILE A 122 -16.26 -2.39 -10.32
CA ILE A 122 -17.05 -3.57 -9.95
C ILE A 122 -16.87 -3.89 -8.46
N TYR A 123 -15.63 -3.90 -7.97
CA TYR A 123 -15.33 -4.14 -6.57
C TYR A 123 -16.00 -3.11 -5.65
N THR A 124 -15.97 -1.85 -6.03
CA THR A 124 -16.67 -0.77 -5.31
C THR A 124 -18.17 -1.01 -5.25
N PHE A 125 -18.77 -1.43 -6.38
CA PHE A 125 -20.19 -1.75 -6.43
C PHE A 125 -20.54 -2.94 -5.51
N VAL A 126 -19.75 -4.00 -5.53
CA VAL A 126 -19.93 -5.18 -4.65
C VAL A 126 -19.82 -4.78 -3.18
N LEU A 127 -18.83 -3.97 -2.80
CA LEU A 127 -18.70 -3.46 -1.43
C LEU A 127 -19.88 -2.60 -1.02
N ALA A 128 -20.32 -1.68 -1.88
CA ALA A 128 -21.47 -0.83 -1.60
C ALA A 128 -22.77 -1.63 -1.45
N ALA A 129 -23.00 -2.62 -2.30
CA ALA A 129 -24.15 -3.52 -2.21
C ALA A 129 -24.11 -4.35 -0.91
N TYR A 130 -22.93 -4.89 -0.55
CA TYR A 130 -22.76 -5.63 0.69
C TYR A 130 -23.07 -4.77 1.92
N VAL A 131 -22.55 -3.55 1.98
CA VAL A 131 -22.82 -2.60 3.06
C VAL A 131 -24.31 -2.26 3.13
N ALA A 132 -24.95 -1.98 1.99
CA ALA A 132 -26.38 -1.64 1.94
C ALA A 132 -27.29 -2.77 2.44
N ILE A 133 -26.96 -4.02 2.13
CA ILE A 133 -27.75 -5.20 2.53
C ILE A 133 -27.57 -5.50 4.02
N ASN A 134 -26.37 -5.32 4.55
CA ASN A 134 -26.02 -5.80 5.89
C ASN A 134 -26.00 -4.69 6.97
N ILE A 135 -26.28 -3.45 6.63
CA ILE A 135 -26.18 -2.30 7.56
C ILE A 135 -27.09 -2.42 8.78
N GLY A 136 -28.18 -3.15 8.67
CA GLY A 136 -29.17 -3.39 9.76
C GLY A 136 -28.96 -4.69 10.54
N GLY A 137 -27.95 -5.52 10.24
CA GLY A 137 -27.75 -6.85 10.81
C GLY A 137 -26.41 -7.03 11.50
N ASP A 138 -25.84 -8.25 11.37
CA ASP A 138 -24.58 -8.68 12.00
C ASP A 138 -23.32 -8.00 11.43
N PHE A 139 -23.49 -6.99 10.58
CA PHE A 139 -22.42 -6.20 9.99
C PHE A 139 -21.43 -5.67 11.03
N TRP A 140 -21.95 -5.19 12.16
CA TRP A 140 -21.16 -4.57 13.22
C TRP A 140 -20.35 -5.58 14.04
N THR A 141 -20.69 -6.88 13.97
CA THR A 141 -20.03 -7.96 14.71
C THR A 141 -19.01 -8.75 13.89
N ASN A 142 -19.16 -8.79 12.56
CA ASN A 142 -18.29 -9.57 11.67
C ASN A 142 -16.98 -8.85 11.31
N ASN A 143 -15.82 -9.49 11.60
CA ASN A 143 -14.49 -8.96 11.31
C ASN A 143 -14.05 -9.10 9.84
N LEU A 144 -14.84 -9.73 8.98
CA LEU A 144 -14.44 -10.07 7.59
C LEU A 144 -14.27 -8.84 6.69
N LEU A 145 -14.92 -7.73 7.01
CA LEU A 145 -14.91 -6.53 6.18
C LEU A 145 -13.68 -5.64 6.37
N GLU A 146 -13.09 -5.62 7.56
CA GLU A 146 -11.94 -4.74 7.82
C GLU A 146 -10.80 -4.95 6.80
N PRO A 147 -10.36 -6.19 6.50
CA PRO A 147 -9.32 -6.41 5.50
C PRO A 147 -9.73 -6.00 4.08
N LEU A 148 -11.00 -6.19 3.71
CA LEU A 148 -11.50 -5.83 2.39
C LEU A 148 -11.54 -4.31 2.18
N LEU A 149 -12.00 -3.56 3.19
CA LEU A 149 -12.05 -2.11 3.13
C LEU A 149 -10.65 -1.48 3.15
N VAL A 150 -9.72 -2.04 3.94
CA VAL A 150 -8.30 -1.64 3.94
C VAL A 150 -7.68 -1.89 2.56
N SER A 151 -7.89 -3.08 1.99
CA SER A 151 -7.38 -3.42 0.65
C SER A 151 -7.94 -2.47 -0.43
N TYR A 152 -9.22 -2.15 -0.35
CA TYR A 152 -9.86 -1.18 -1.24
C TYR A 152 -9.18 0.18 -1.18
N ALA A 153 -8.97 0.73 0.02
CA ALA A 153 -8.33 2.03 0.19
C ALA A 153 -6.88 2.05 -0.33
N ILE A 154 -6.12 0.96 -0.13
CA ILE A 154 -4.77 0.81 -0.69
C ILE A 154 -4.83 0.82 -2.21
N ILE A 155 -5.70 0.00 -2.82
CA ILE A 155 -5.83 -0.10 -4.27
C ILE A 155 -6.21 1.25 -4.88
N VAL A 156 -7.24 1.93 -4.34
CA VAL A 156 -7.66 3.25 -4.84
C VAL A 156 -6.52 4.26 -4.72
N THR A 157 -5.77 4.28 -3.62
CA THR A 157 -4.65 5.20 -3.42
C THR A 157 -3.54 4.96 -4.46
N VAL A 158 -3.12 3.71 -4.66
CA VAL A 158 -2.07 3.36 -5.62
C VAL A 158 -2.52 3.64 -7.04
N VAL A 159 -3.72 3.20 -7.42
CA VAL A 159 -4.27 3.43 -8.77
C VAL A 159 -4.41 4.93 -9.04
N TYR A 160 -4.89 5.73 -8.07
CA TYR A 160 -4.98 7.18 -8.21
C TYR A 160 -3.62 7.80 -8.57
N LEU A 161 -2.55 7.45 -7.83
CA LEU A 161 -1.21 7.98 -8.10
C LEU A 161 -0.69 7.58 -9.48
N LEU A 162 -0.96 6.35 -9.92
CA LEU A 162 -0.51 5.85 -11.23
C LEU A 162 -1.26 6.51 -12.39
N VAL A 163 -2.58 6.77 -12.24
CA VAL A 163 -3.39 7.35 -13.32
C VAL A 163 -3.34 8.87 -13.37
N CYS A 164 -2.71 9.55 -12.38
CA CYS A 164 -2.56 11.01 -12.41
C CYS A 164 -1.85 11.55 -13.64
N THR A 165 -0.95 10.75 -14.22
CA THR A 165 -0.15 11.11 -15.40
C THR A 165 -0.85 10.75 -16.72
N ILE A 166 -1.91 9.91 -16.67
CA ILE A 166 -2.61 9.40 -17.84
C ILE A 166 -3.72 10.38 -18.26
N GLN A 167 -3.65 10.88 -19.50
CA GLN A 167 -4.64 11.75 -20.10
C GLN A 167 -5.71 10.92 -20.83
N HIS A 168 -6.65 10.34 -20.08
CA HIS A 168 -7.74 9.54 -20.63
C HIS A 168 -9.04 9.81 -19.87
N LYS A 169 -10.18 9.81 -20.55
CA LYS A 169 -11.50 10.12 -19.97
C LYS A 169 -11.84 9.25 -18.75
N TYR A 170 -11.56 7.95 -18.79
CA TYR A 170 -11.82 7.05 -17.66
C TYR A 170 -10.88 7.31 -16.48
N SER A 171 -9.64 7.72 -16.75
CA SER A 171 -8.67 8.13 -15.74
C SER A 171 -9.15 9.39 -14.99
N GLU A 172 -9.64 10.39 -15.71
CA GLU A 172 -10.20 11.62 -15.13
C GLU A 172 -11.47 11.34 -14.31
N LEU A 173 -12.34 10.47 -14.82
CA LEU A 173 -13.55 10.06 -14.12
C LEU A 173 -13.20 9.33 -12.80
N PHE A 174 -12.22 8.42 -12.85
CA PHE A 174 -11.72 7.73 -11.68
C PHE A 174 -11.20 8.71 -10.63
N GLN A 175 -10.33 9.63 -11.02
CA GLN A 175 -9.75 10.64 -10.13
C GLN A 175 -10.80 11.55 -9.49
N LYS A 176 -11.92 11.81 -10.17
CA LYS A 176 -12.99 12.68 -9.67
C LYS A 176 -13.95 11.97 -8.70
N ILE A 177 -14.23 10.70 -8.94
CA ILE A 177 -15.29 9.94 -8.24
C ILE A 177 -14.73 9.08 -7.10
N PHE A 178 -13.71 8.28 -7.38
CA PHE A 178 -13.24 7.25 -6.45
C PHE A 178 -12.65 7.75 -5.13
N PRO A 179 -11.93 8.89 -5.07
CA PRO A 179 -11.49 9.43 -3.79
C PRO A 179 -12.65 9.81 -2.87
N LYS A 180 -13.77 10.29 -3.41
CA LYS A 180 -14.96 10.63 -2.63
C LYS A 180 -15.65 9.38 -2.08
N ILE A 181 -15.75 8.34 -2.90
CA ILE A 181 -16.27 7.03 -2.46
C ILE A 181 -15.34 6.44 -1.40
N MET A 182 -14.02 6.50 -1.62
CA MET A 182 -13.03 6.05 -0.65
C MET A 182 -13.19 6.77 0.69
N LEU A 183 -13.44 8.08 0.68
CA LEU A 183 -13.70 8.86 1.89
C LEU A 183 -14.91 8.31 2.67
N ALA A 184 -16.02 8.07 1.99
CA ALA A 184 -17.22 7.51 2.61
C ALA A 184 -16.97 6.11 3.19
N VAL A 185 -16.31 5.24 2.42
CA VAL A 185 -15.97 3.86 2.82
C VAL A 185 -15.05 3.84 4.03
N VAL A 186 -14.01 4.68 4.05
CA VAL A 186 -13.03 4.73 5.14
C VAL A 186 -13.64 5.33 6.40
N LEU A 187 -14.46 6.36 6.30
CA LEU A 187 -15.18 6.91 7.45
C LEU A 187 -16.11 5.86 8.06
N PHE A 188 -16.85 5.15 7.24
CA PHE A 188 -17.72 4.07 7.68
C PHE A 188 -16.92 2.96 8.41
N GLN A 189 -15.80 2.51 7.83
CA GLN A 189 -14.90 1.55 8.45
C GLN A 189 -14.36 2.04 9.79
N THR A 190 -13.92 3.30 9.87
CA THR A 190 -13.35 3.87 11.09
C THR A 190 -14.39 3.88 12.20
N VAL A 191 -15.64 4.27 11.92
CA VAL A 191 -16.76 4.20 12.87
C VAL A 191 -17.01 2.76 13.32
N ALA A 192 -17.08 1.80 12.40
CA ALA A 192 -17.27 0.40 12.74
C ALA A 192 -16.14 -0.15 13.64
N SER A 193 -14.89 0.20 13.35
CA SER A 193 -13.73 -0.20 14.17
C SER A 193 -13.77 0.42 15.56
N VAL A 194 -14.19 1.68 15.70
CA VAL A 194 -14.32 2.36 17.01
C VAL A 194 -15.41 1.72 17.86
N LEU A 195 -16.57 1.41 17.29
CA LEU A 195 -17.65 0.73 18.01
C LEU A 195 -17.19 -0.63 18.56
N ARG A 196 -16.47 -1.41 17.77
CA ARG A 196 -15.93 -2.71 18.21
C ARG A 196 -14.87 -2.63 19.30
N ILE A 197 -14.14 -1.51 19.39
CA ILE A 197 -13.15 -1.29 20.45
C ILE A 197 -13.83 -1.18 21.81
N GLN A 198 -15.01 -0.60 21.88
CA GLN A 198 -15.77 -0.50 23.12
C GLN A 198 -16.12 -1.88 23.69
N ASP A 199 -16.42 -2.86 22.81
CA ASP A 199 -16.83 -4.20 23.22
C ASP A 199 -15.64 -5.15 23.49
N TYR A 200 -14.59 -5.08 22.66
CA TYR A 200 -13.52 -6.09 22.65
C TYR A 200 -12.12 -5.54 22.92
N GLY A 201 -12.01 -4.22 23.13
CA GLY A 201 -10.74 -3.53 23.31
C GLY A 201 -9.88 -3.42 22.04
N ILE A 202 -8.71 -2.82 22.21
CA ILE A 202 -7.76 -2.63 21.13
C ILE A 202 -6.87 -3.87 21.01
N THR A 203 -6.95 -4.56 19.86
CA THR A 203 -6.00 -5.60 19.47
C THR A 203 -4.92 -5.02 18.56
N HIS A 204 -3.82 -5.76 18.34
CA HIS A 204 -2.75 -5.36 17.40
C HIS A 204 -3.29 -5.04 16.01
N GLY A 205 -4.17 -5.88 15.47
CA GLY A 205 -4.77 -5.67 14.16
C GLY A 205 -5.60 -4.39 14.09
N ARG A 206 -6.46 -4.16 15.07
CA ARG A 206 -7.31 -2.96 15.15
C ARG A 206 -6.51 -1.67 15.29
N TYR A 207 -5.40 -1.70 16.01
CA TYR A 207 -4.50 -0.56 16.10
C TYR A 207 -4.03 -0.12 14.70
N TYR A 208 -3.56 -1.06 13.87
CA TYR A 208 -3.13 -0.74 12.51
C TYR A 208 -4.28 -0.34 11.59
N VAL A 209 -5.46 -0.92 11.77
CA VAL A 209 -6.67 -0.54 11.00
C VAL A 209 -7.07 0.90 11.29
N ILE A 210 -7.01 1.35 12.55
CA ILE A 210 -7.30 2.74 12.92
C ILE A 210 -6.25 3.68 12.34
N LEU A 211 -4.97 3.35 12.50
CA LEU A 211 -3.88 4.17 12.01
C LEU A 211 -3.96 4.34 10.48
N PHE A 212 -4.26 3.25 9.79
CA PHE A 212 -4.50 3.25 8.36
C PHE A 212 -5.79 3.99 7.97
N GLY A 213 -6.84 3.90 8.78
CA GLY A 213 -8.08 4.65 8.62
C GLY A 213 -7.84 6.17 8.65
N ILE A 214 -7.04 6.65 9.62
CA ILE A 214 -6.64 8.06 9.70
C ILE A 214 -5.87 8.46 8.44
N PHE A 215 -4.87 7.68 8.04
CA PHE A 215 -4.11 7.92 6.82
C PHE A 215 -4.99 7.99 5.59
N SER A 216 -5.86 7.00 5.40
CA SER A 216 -6.73 6.90 4.23
C SER A 216 -7.78 8.02 4.17
N THR A 217 -8.30 8.45 5.34
CA THR A 217 -9.22 9.60 5.43
C THR A 217 -8.53 10.88 4.95
N ILE A 218 -7.33 11.17 5.47
CA ILE A 218 -6.57 12.35 5.06
C ILE A 218 -6.22 12.27 3.57
N THR A 219 -5.81 11.09 3.09
CA THR A 219 -5.49 10.86 1.67
C THR A 219 -6.72 11.08 0.78
N ALA A 220 -7.89 10.58 1.17
CA ALA A 220 -9.13 10.77 0.44
C ALA A 220 -9.54 12.26 0.37
N ILE A 221 -9.34 13.01 1.44
CA ILE A 221 -9.58 14.47 1.47
C ILE A 221 -8.60 15.17 0.53
N ILE A 222 -7.32 14.84 0.58
CA ILE A 222 -6.30 15.45 -0.30
C ILE A 222 -6.66 15.18 -1.76
N PHE A 223 -6.98 13.95 -2.12
CA PHE A 223 -7.33 13.58 -3.51
C PHE A 223 -8.65 14.16 -3.99
N SER A 224 -9.62 14.40 -3.09
CA SER A 224 -10.95 14.91 -3.44
C SER A 224 -10.99 16.43 -3.62
N PHE A 225 -10.22 17.17 -2.82
CA PHE A 225 -10.37 18.61 -2.69
C PHE A 225 -9.13 19.42 -3.09
N TYR A 226 -7.96 18.80 -3.18
CA TYR A 226 -6.73 19.49 -3.57
C TYR A 226 -6.29 19.15 -4.99
N GLN A 227 -5.47 20.02 -5.57
CA GLN A 227 -4.87 19.81 -6.88
C GLN A 227 -3.93 18.59 -6.89
N LYS A 228 -3.82 17.91 -8.05
CA LYS A 228 -2.93 16.74 -8.26
C LYS A 228 -1.50 16.96 -7.77
N ASN A 229 -0.97 18.17 -7.89
CA ASN A 229 0.39 18.52 -7.46
C ASN A 229 0.59 18.42 -5.94
N LYS A 230 -0.50 18.46 -5.14
CA LYS A 230 -0.43 18.30 -3.68
C LYS A 230 -0.52 16.84 -3.22
N SER A 231 -0.60 15.89 -4.14
CA SER A 231 -0.58 14.45 -3.81
C SER A 231 0.66 14.02 -3.01
N GLY A 232 1.76 14.77 -3.12
CA GLY A 232 2.98 14.53 -2.33
C GLY A 232 2.83 14.68 -0.82
N LEU A 233 1.78 15.36 -0.34
CA LEU A 233 1.51 15.50 1.10
C LEU A 233 1.16 14.19 1.79
N ILE A 234 0.71 13.17 1.05
CA ILE A 234 0.41 11.86 1.63
C ILE A 234 1.67 11.14 2.13
N ALA A 235 2.82 11.35 1.49
CA ALA A 235 4.05 10.67 1.85
C ALA A 235 4.56 11.03 3.26
N PRO A 236 4.73 12.31 3.65
CA PRO A 236 5.14 12.66 5.00
C PRO A 236 4.12 12.20 6.05
N ILE A 237 2.83 12.24 5.75
CA ILE A 237 1.79 11.74 6.67
C ILE A 237 1.97 10.24 6.90
N LEU A 238 2.18 9.46 5.83
CA LEU A 238 2.40 8.02 5.93
C LEU A 238 3.69 7.69 6.71
N ILE A 239 4.76 8.46 6.49
CA ILE A 239 6.03 8.32 7.23
C ILE A 239 5.81 8.58 8.72
N VAL A 240 5.16 9.70 9.08
CA VAL A 240 4.91 10.06 10.47
C VAL A 240 4.05 9.00 11.17
N LEU A 241 2.94 8.56 10.56
CA LEU A 241 2.09 7.52 11.13
C LEU A 241 2.81 6.18 11.27
N SER A 242 3.66 5.82 10.30
CA SER A 242 4.48 4.62 10.34
C SER A 242 5.54 4.68 11.46
N LEU A 243 6.14 5.85 11.71
CA LEU A 243 7.07 6.06 12.82
C LEU A 243 6.36 6.02 14.18
N ILE A 244 5.17 6.61 14.29
CA ILE A 244 4.33 6.53 15.51
C ILE A 244 4.03 5.06 15.84
N SER A 245 3.77 4.22 14.84
CA SER A 245 3.47 2.79 15.05
C SER A 245 4.62 1.98 15.65
N VAL A 246 5.85 2.51 15.62
CA VAL A 246 7.07 1.87 16.16
C VAL A 246 7.53 2.52 17.47
N ALA A 247 7.03 3.71 17.82
CA ALA A 247 7.43 4.45 18.99
C ALA A 247 7.11 3.66 20.29
N PRO A 248 8.04 3.52 21.25
CA PRO A 248 7.93 2.59 22.39
C PRO A 248 6.67 2.75 23.24
N PHE A 249 6.17 3.99 23.39
CA PHE A 249 5.02 4.29 24.26
C PHE A 249 3.67 4.18 23.55
N VAL A 250 3.64 4.21 22.22
CA VAL A 250 2.41 4.28 21.40
C VAL A 250 2.33 3.14 20.38
N ASN A 251 3.25 2.20 20.42
CA ASN A 251 3.24 1.07 19.48
C ASN A 251 2.05 0.13 19.72
N ALA A 252 1.74 -0.67 18.72
CA ALA A 252 0.62 -1.62 18.75
C ALA A 252 0.68 -2.59 19.95
N PHE A 253 1.89 -2.99 20.40
CA PHE A 253 2.06 -3.91 21.53
C PHE A 253 1.69 -3.25 22.85
N THR A 254 2.23 -2.05 23.11
CA THR A 254 1.98 -1.32 24.37
C THR A 254 0.52 -0.95 24.50
N VAL A 255 -0.08 -0.39 23.45
CA VAL A 255 -1.50 0.02 23.44
C VAL A 255 -2.43 -1.17 23.57
N SER A 256 -2.18 -2.26 22.82
CA SER A 256 -2.99 -3.47 22.89
C SER A 256 -2.92 -4.12 24.27
N ARG A 257 -1.73 -4.27 24.84
CA ARG A 257 -1.54 -4.85 26.17
C ARG A 257 -2.28 -4.07 27.24
N HIS A 258 -2.11 -2.75 27.28
CA HIS A 258 -2.78 -1.90 28.25
C HIS A 258 -4.32 -1.95 28.13
N SER A 259 -4.83 -1.95 26.91
CA SER A 259 -6.26 -2.08 26.64
C SER A 259 -6.82 -3.41 27.12
N GLN A 260 -6.14 -4.53 26.85
CA GLN A 260 -6.58 -5.87 27.27
C GLN A 260 -6.49 -6.06 28.79
N GLU A 261 -5.46 -5.55 29.45
CA GLU A 261 -5.34 -5.56 30.92
C GLU A 261 -6.50 -4.79 31.60
N ASN A 262 -6.92 -3.66 31.01
CA ASN A 262 -8.04 -2.89 31.55
C ASN A 262 -9.38 -3.64 31.41
N ILE A 263 -9.64 -4.30 30.29
CA ILE A 263 -10.86 -5.09 30.09
C ILE A 263 -10.92 -6.26 31.07
N GLN A 264 -9.80 -6.96 31.26
CA GLN A 264 -9.74 -8.05 32.24
C GLN A 264 -10.06 -7.55 33.66
N LYS A 265 -9.50 -6.41 34.07
CA LYS A 265 -9.80 -5.82 35.39
C LYS A 265 -11.28 -5.48 35.57
N ILE A 266 -11.91 -4.92 34.54
CA ILE A 266 -13.35 -4.59 34.56
C ILE A 266 -14.18 -5.87 34.65
N SER A 267 -13.84 -6.91 33.89
CA SER A 267 -14.54 -8.20 33.92
C SER A 267 -14.42 -8.89 35.31
N PHE A 268 -13.24 -8.89 35.91
CA PHE A 268 -13.05 -9.41 37.27
C PHE A 268 -13.83 -8.63 38.33
N HIS A 269 -13.90 -7.30 38.18
CA HIS A 269 -14.65 -6.46 39.11
C HIS A 269 -16.15 -6.73 39.00
N SER A 270 -16.69 -6.88 37.80
CA SER A 270 -18.12 -7.20 37.59
C SER A 270 -18.52 -8.58 38.14
N LEU A 271 -17.63 -9.58 38.03
CA LEU A 271 -17.88 -10.91 38.62
C LEU A 271 -17.90 -10.90 40.14
N ASN A 272 -17.06 -10.09 40.78
CA ASN A 272 -17.04 -9.95 42.26
C ASN A 272 -18.26 -9.21 42.84
N TYR A 273 -19.05 -8.50 42.03
CA TYR A 273 -20.31 -7.88 42.48
C TYR A 273 -21.54 -8.81 42.32
N LEU A 274 -21.37 -9.94 41.63
CA LEU A 274 -22.44 -10.92 41.39
C LEU A 274 -22.37 -12.14 42.31
N THR A 275 -21.30 -12.26 43.11
CA THR A 275 -21.13 -13.21 44.23
C THR A 275 -21.30 -12.53 45.56
#